data_ac985152faedeafc59a4cd2851ea2dec
#
_entry.id   ac985152faedeafc59a4cd2851ea2dec
#
_cell.length_a   1.000
_cell.length_b   1.000
_cell.length_c   1.000
_cell.angle_alpha   90.00
_cell.angle_beta   90.00
_cell.angle_gamma   90.00
#
_symmetry.space_group_name_H-M   'P 1'
#
loop_
_entity.id
_entity.type
_entity.pdbx_description
1 polymer ?
#
loop_
_entity_poly.entity_id
_entity_poly.type
_entity_poly.pdbx_seq_one_letter_code
_entity_poly.pdbx_strand_id
1 'polypeptide(L)'
;MTTRIWTAALAVIGDEILSGRTQDKNVAQIATWLNVQGIRLAEVRVVADQTDAIVEAVNQLRARNDYLFTTGGIGPTHDDITVDAIAEALGVGVVHHPRAIAVLDRYYETRGGLTEARKRMARVPEGADLIENRMSGAPGIRIENIFIMAGVPHITAGMLDALTGTLEGGLPVLSRTIGCWVAESEVAELLRAVEKAHVGVAIGSYPFFREGRVGANFVVRATDAALADACVADLTAQLEAQGCVVVAEGI
;
A
#
# COMPACT_ATOMS: atom_id res chain seq x y z
N MET A 1 19.28 -20.04 0.12
CA MET A 1 19.54 -18.59 0.10
C MET A 1 18.34 -17.94 0.74
N THR A 2 18.48 -17.25 1.87
CA THR A 2 17.40 -16.46 2.46
C THR A 2 17.14 -15.29 1.54
N THR A 3 16.00 -15.31 0.87
CA THR A 3 15.55 -14.19 0.03
C THR A 3 15.26 -13.02 0.97
N ARG A 4 15.93 -11.88 0.77
CA ARG A 4 15.65 -10.66 1.54
C ARG A 4 14.17 -10.28 1.39
N ILE A 5 13.50 -10.03 2.50
CA ILE A 5 12.14 -9.47 2.51
C ILE A 5 12.28 -7.95 2.41
N TRP A 6 11.81 -7.40 1.30
CA TRP A 6 11.69 -5.96 1.11
C TRP A 6 10.41 -5.45 1.79
N THR A 7 10.52 -4.35 2.52
CA THR A 7 9.41 -3.79 3.27
C THR A 7 9.09 -2.36 2.85
N ALA A 8 7.81 -2.02 2.90
CA ALA A 8 7.32 -0.67 2.74
C ALA A 8 6.38 -0.30 3.88
N ALA A 9 6.31 0.98 4.18
CA ALA A 9 5.26 1.56 5.02
C ALA A 9 4.47 2.59 4.21
N LEU A 10 3.26 2.91 4.67
CA LEU A 10 2.39 3.93 4.10
C LEU A 10 1.91 4.89 5.18
N ALA A 11 2.10 6.20 4.96
CA ALA A 11 1.45 7.25 5.72
C ALA A 11 0.32 7.85 4.88
N VAL A 12 -0.92 7.67 5.31
CA VAL A 12 -2.10 8.33 4.75
C VAL A 12 -2.31 9.63 5.52
N ILE A 13 -2.22 10.76 4.84
CA ILE A 13 -2.29 12.09 5.42
C ILE A 13 -3.63 12.69 5.00
N GLY A 14 -4.49 13.03 5.94
CA GLY A 14 -5.80 13.60 5.67
C GLY A 14 -6.76 13.54 6.83
N ASP A 15 -7.21 14.69 7.30
CA ASP A 15 -8.25 14.83 8.32
C ASP A 15 -9.60 14.26 7.86
N GLU A 16 -9.86 14.23 6.55
CA GLU A 16 -11.08 13.64 5.98
C GLU A 16 -11.16 12.13 6.17
N ILE A 17 -10.00 11.45 6.26
CA ILE A 17 -9.94 10.02 6.55
C ILE A 17 -10.19 9.79 8.04
N LEU A 18 -9.52 10.57 8.92
CA LEU A 18 -9.68 10.47 10.37
C LEU A 18 -11.09 10.83 10.84
N SER A 19 -11.73 11.79 10.17
CA SER A 19 -13.12 12.18 10.47
C SER A 19 -14.17 11.22 9.89
N GLY A 20 -13.76 10.21 9.10
CA GLY A 20 -14.67 9.28 8.43
C GLY A 20 -15.46 9.89 7.26
N ARG A 21 -15.16 11.14 6.85
CA ARG A 21 -15.80 11.78 5.70
C ARG A 21 -15.47 11.06 4.40
N THR A 22 -14.25 10.57 4.28
CA THR A 22 -13.75 9.85 3.11
C THR A 22 -13.20 8.50 3.54
N GLN A 23 -13.59 7.44 2.83
CA GLN A 23 -12.98 6.13 2.99
C GLN A 23 -11.71 6.07 2.15
N ASP A 24 -10.58 5.71 2.77
CA ASP A 24 -9.33 5.49 2.05
C ASP A 24 -9.44 4.31 1.07
N LYS A 25 -8.90 4.50 -0.12
CA LYS A 25 -8.78 3.47 -1.16
C LYS A 25 -7.33 3.21 -1.57
N ASN A 26 -6.42 4.08 -1.15
CA ASN A 26 -5.01 4.02 -1.53
C ASN A 26 -4.29 2.88 -0.80
N VAL A 27 -4.66 2.57 0.45
CA VAL A 27 -4.07 1.46 1.21
C VAL A 27 -4.17 0.15 0.43
N ALA A 28 -5.38 -0.22 0.00
CA ALA A 28 -5.59 -1.47 -0.74
C ALA A 28 -4.87 -1.48 -2.10
N GLN A 29 -4.90 -0.37 -2.83
CA GLN A 29 -4.26 -0.21 -4.13
C GLN A 29 -2.74 -0.31 -4.02
N ILE A 30 -2.12 0.41 -3.07
CA ILE A 30 -0.68 0.38 -2.84
C ILE A 30 -0.24 -0.98 -2.34
N ALA A 31 -0.98 -1.60 -1.41
CA ALA A 31 -0.67 -2.94 -0.92
C ALA A 31 -0.65 -3.98 -2.05
N THR A 32 -1.64 -3.93 -2.94
CA THR A 32 -1.72 -4.82 -4.11
C THR A 32 -0.54 -4.58 -5.06
N TRP A 33 -0.25 -3.32 -5.38
CA TRP A 33 0.85 -2.95 -6.25
C TRP A 33 2.22 -3.39 -5.69
N LEU A 34 2.47 -3.13 -4.40
CA LEU A 34 3.71 -3.54 -3.70
C LEU A 34 3.87 -5.05 -3.71
N ASN A 35 2.79 -5.81 -3.47
CA ASN A 35 2.86 -7.27 -3.49
C ASN A 35 3.32 -7.82 -4.84
N VAL A 36 2.84 -7.24 -5.96
CA VAL A 36 3.29 -7.62 -7.32
C VAL A 36 4.78 -7.31 -7.52
N GLN A 37 5.31 -6.26 -6.87
CA GLN A 37 6.74 -5.94 -6.90
C GLN A 37 7.58 -6.81 -5.94
N GLY A 38 6.96 -7.71 -5.19
CA GLY A 38 7.62 -8.51 -4.16
C GLY A 38 8.04 -7.71 -2.93
N ILE A 39 7.31 -6.63 -2.64
CA ILE A 39 7.53 -5.74 -1.49
C ILE A 39 6.36 -5.89 -0.52
N ARG A 40 6.66 -6.15 0.74
CA ARG A 40 5.65 -6.31 1.79
C ARG A 40 5.25 -4.95 2.36
N LEU A 41 3.98 -4.56 2.30
CA LEU A 41 3.46 -3.47 3.10
C LEU A 41 3.40 -3.92 4.58
N ALA A 42 4.30 -3.37 5.40
CA ALA A 42 4.51 -3.81 6.78
C ALA A 42 3.69 -2.99 7.78
N GLU A 43 3.50 -1.69 7.51
CA GLU A 43 2.80 -0.78 8.41
C GLU A 43 2.04 0.29 7.61
N VAL A 44 0.86 0.65 8.10
CA VAL A 44 0.07 1.79 7.60
C VAL A 44 -0.26 2.69 8.77
N ARG A 45 -0.04 3.99 8.62
CA ARG A 45 -0.51 5.02 9.56
C ARG A 45 -1.42 6.01 8.87
N VAL A 46 -2.49 6.38 9.54
CA VAL A 46 -3.33 7.51 9.15
C VAL A 46 -3.02 8.64 10.11
N VAL A 47 -2.63 9.80 9.59
CA VAL A 47 -2.23 10.96 10.37
C VAL A 47 -2.99 12.21 9.95
N ALA A 48 -3.15 13.13 10.88
CA ALA A 48 -3.77 14.42 10.64
C ALA A 48 -2.91 15.30 9.72
N ASP A 49 -3.56 16.28 9.06
CA ASP A 49 -2.87 17.37 8.33
C ASP A 49 -2.21 18.35 9.32
N GLN A 50 -1.26 17.83 10.11
CA GLN A 50 -0.48 18.57 11.10
C GLN A 50 1.00 18.24 10.93
N THR A 51 1.83 19.27 10.88
CA THR A 51 3.28 19.14 10.62
C THR A 51 3.94 18.13 11.55
N ASP A 52 3.76 18.29 12.86
CA ASP A 52 4.38 17.42 13.87
C ASP A 52 3.98 15.95 13.69
N ALA A 53 2.68 15.68 13.41
CA ALA A 53 2.17 14.33 13.20
C ALA A 53 2.78 13.68 11.94
N ILE A 54 2.91 14.45 10.86
CA ILE A 54 3.52 13.99 9.62
C ILE A 54 5.02 13.74 9.82
N VAL A 55 5.75 14.69 10.44
CA VAL A 55 7.20 14.57 10.72
C VAL A 55 7.50 13.34 11.57
N GLU A 56 6.73 13.13 12.64
CA GLU A 56 6.90 11.95 13.49
C GLU A 56 6.68 10.65 12.72
N ALA A 57 5.57 10.54 11.99
CA ALA A 57 5.23 9.37 11.20
C ALA A 57 6.31 9.08 10.14
N VAL A 58 6.72 10.09 9.38
CA VAL A 58 7.75 9.97 8.34
C VAL A 58 9.06 9.47 8.93
N ASN A 59 9.55 10.09 10.00
CA ASN A 59 10.83 9.72 10.61
C ASN A 59 10.82 8.28 11.15
N GLN A 60 9.73 7.85 11.79
CA GLN A 60 9.63 6.49 12.32
C GLN A 60 9.47 5.45 11.21
N LEU A 61 8.64 5.72 10.21
CA LEU A 61 8.34 4.74 9.16
C LEU A 61 9.51 4.57 8.18
N ARG A 62 10.17 5.66 7.74
CA ARG A 62 11.31 5.59 6.83
C ARG A 62 12.55 4.91 7.43
N ALA A 63 12.72 5.02 8.75
CA ALA A 63 13.85 4.41 9.46
C ALA A 63 13.73 2.88 9.61
N ARG A 64 12.52 2.32 9.53
CA ARG A 64 12.25 0.91 9.79
C ARG A 64 11.94 0.10 8.54
N ASN A 65 11.70 0.78 7.41
CA ASN A 65 11.29 0.14 6.16
C ASN A 65 12.23 0.54 5.03
N ASP A 66 12.33 -0.33 4.03
CA ASP A 66 13.13 -0.04 2.83
C ASP A 66 12.52 1.11 2.03
N TYR A 67 11.19 1.23 2.06
CA TYR A 67 10.42 2.25 1.35
C TYR A 67 9.34 2.86 2.24
N LEU A 68 9.12 4.17 2.09
CA LEU A 68 7.99 4.88 2.67
C LEU A 68 7.16 5.52 1.56
N PHE A 69 5.89 5.18 1.51
CA PHE A 69 4.92 5.87 0.66
C PHE A 69 4.09 6.84 1.50
N THR A 70 3.74 8.00 0.95
CA THR A 70 2.76 8.89 1.55
C THR A 70 1.67 9.21 0.55
N THR A 71 0.43 9.40 1.01
CA THR A 71 -0.69 9.85 0.17
C THR A 71 -1.43 10.99 0.84
N GLY A 72 -1.76 12.02 0.07
CA GLY A 72 -2.48 13.21 0.54
C GLY A 72 -1.59 14.44 0.77
N GLY A 73 -2.21 15.60 0.86
CA GLY A 73 -1.59 16.88 1.21
C GLY A 73 -0.53 17.44 0.25
N ILE A 74 -0.64 17.13 -1.07
CA ILE A 74 0.27 17.67 -2.11
C ILE A 74 -0.45 18.47 -3.20
N GLY A 75 -1.65 18.93 -2.92
CA GLY A 75 -2.46 19.74 -3.82
C GLY A 75 -2.09 21.23 -3.83
N PRO A 76 -2.97 22.06 -4.39
CA PRO A 76 -2.73 23.50 -4.54
C PRO A 76 -3.25 24.33 -3.36
N THR A 77 -3.84 23.74 -2.35
CA THR A 77 -4.54 24.45 -1.27
C THR A 77 -3.63 24.73 -0.08
N HIS A 78 -4.09 25.52 0.87
CA HIS A 78 -3.27 25.98 2.00
C HIS A 78 -3.04 24.89 3.04
N ASP A 79 -3.92 23.92 3.08
CA ASP A 79 -3.89 22.72 3.92
C ASP A 79 -3.04 21.58 3.34
N ASP A 80 -2.57 21.71 2.09
CA ASP A 80 -1.61 20.79 1.48
C ASP A 80 -0.20 21.06 2.03
N ILE A 81 0.15 20.45 3.16
CA ILE A 81 1.37 20.69 3.93
C ILE A 81 2.37 19.53 3.90
N THR A 82 2.04 18.42 3.24
CA THR A 82 2.87 17.20 3.24
C THR A 82 4.29 17.45 2.75
N VAL A 83 4.47 18.26 1.70
CA VAL A 83 5.81 18.60 1.17
C VAL A 83 6.64 19.34 2.19
N ASP A 84 6.05 20.32 2.87
CA ASP A 84 6.74 21.11 3.90
C ASP A 84 7.15 20.27 5.10
N ALA A 85 6.22 19.43 5.59
CA ALA A 85 6.46 18.54 6.71
C ALA A 85 7.55 17.48 6.41
N ILE A 86 7.56 16.92 5.19
CA ILE A 86 8.61 15.96 4.79
C ILE A 86 9.96 16.67 4.63
N ALA A 87 10.00 17.88 4.08
CA ALA A 87 11.23 18.67 4.01
C ALA A 87 11.78 18.97 5.42
N GLU A 88 10.91 19.32 6.38
CA GLU A 88 11.27 19.49 7.79
C GLU A 88 11.80 18.19 8.40
N ALA A 89 11.13 17.06 8.19
CA ALA A 89 11.57 15.74 8.67
C ALA A 89 12.97 15.36 8.16
N LEU A 90 13.34 15.84 6.97
CA LEU A 90 14.63 15.59 6.34
C LEU A 90 15.68 16.67 6.63
N GLY A 91 15.28 17.81 7.21
CA GLY A 91 16.16 18.96 7.47
C GLY A 91 16.61 19.67 6.20
N VAL A 92 15.79 19.67 5.14
CA VAL A 92 16.08 20.30 3.84
C VAL A 92 15.11 21.43 3.54
N GLY A 93 15.47 22.31 2.59
CA GLY A 93 14.57 23.36 2.11
C GLY A 93 13.47 22.84 1.19
N VAL A 94 12.49 23.70 0.90
CA VAL A 94 11.47 23.47 -0.13
C VAL A 94 11.73 24.40 -1.31
N VAL A 95 11.77 23.83 -2.51
CA VAL A 95 12.05 24.57 -3.76
C VAL A 95 10.95 24.28 -4.80
N HIS A 96 10.81 25.18 -5.78
CA HIS A 96 10.03 24.88 -6.97
C HIS A 96 10.88 24.08 -7.96
N HIS A 97 10.45 22.87 -8.30
CA HIS A 97 11.18 22.02 -9.24
C HIS A 97 10.96 22.51 -10.69
N PRO A 98 12.02 22.84 -11.45
CA PRO A 98 11.87 23.45 -12.79
C PRO A 98 11.07 22.58 -13.78
N ARG A 99 11.30 21.26 -13.77
CA ARG A 99 10.55 20.31 -14.61
C ARG A 99 9.09 20.21 -14.19
N ALA A 100 8.77 20.27 -12.89
CA ALA A 100 7.38 20.27 -12.42
C ALA A 100 6.66 21.55 -12.87
N ILE A 101 7.29 22.73 -12.78
CA ILE A 101 6.74 23.97 -13.32
C ILE A 101 6.46 23.83 -14.82
N ALA A 102 7.39 23.33 -15.62
CA ALA A 102 7.21 23.16 -17.06
C ALA A 102 6.08 22.19 -17.43
N VAL A 103 5.92 21.09 -16.68
CA VAL A 103 4.83 20.12 -16.86
C VAL A 103 3.49 20.75 -16.53
N LEU A 104 3.40 21.46 -15.40
CA LEU A 104 2.16 22.11 -14.96
C LEU A 104 1.78 23.26 -15.91
N ASP A 105 2.74 24.05 -16.39
CA ASP A 105 2.50 25.14 -17.32
C ASP A 105 1.86 24.61 -18.60
N ARG A 106 2.43 23.56 -19.21
CA ARG A 106 1.87 22.88 -20.38
C ARG A 106 0.49 22.28 -20.08
N TYR A 107 0.31 21.64 -18.94
CA TYR A 107 -0.96 21.00 -18.57
C TYR A 107 -2.08 22.04 -18.42
N TYR A 108 -1.77 23.22 -17.88
CA TYR A 108 -2.73 24.28 -17.63
C TYR A 108 -2.85 25.32 -18.75
N GLU A 109 -2.05 25.25 -19.80
CA GLU A 109 -2.05 26.20 -20.93
C GLU A 109 -3.47 26.46 -21.46
N THR A 110 -4.25 25.41 -21.68
CA THR A 110 -5.65 25.46 -22.15
C THR A 110 -6.68 25.40 -21.02
N ARG A 111 -6.25 25.41 -19.76
CA ARG A 111 -7.09 25.22 -18.56
C ARG A 111 -7.03 26.41 -17.59
N GLY A 112 -6.83 27.62 -18.13
CA GLY A 112 -6.81 28.86 -17.35
C GLY A 112 -5.42 29.25 -16.80
N GLY A 113 -4.36 28.67 -17.35
CA GLY A 113 -2.99 29.03 -17.06
C GLY A 113 -2.45 28.53 -15.71
N LEU A 114 -1.15 28.68 -15.50
CA LEU A 114 -0.46 28.31 -14.26
C LEU A 114 -0.55 29.45 -13.24
N THR A 115 -1.53 29.37 -12.34
CA THR A 115 -1.71 30.35 -11.25
C THR A 115 -0.75 30.10 -10.10
N GLU A 116 -0.55 31.08 -9.20
CA GLU A 116 0.29 30.91 -8.00
C GLU A 116 -0.17 29.73 -7.13
N ALA A 117 -1.48 29.53 -6.98
CA ALA A 117 -2.00 28.37 -6.28
C ALA A 117 -1.57 27.05 -6.95
N ARG A 118 -1.66 26.97 -8.29
CA ARG A 118 -1.24 25.78 -9.05
C ARG A 118 0.25 25.52 -8.99
N LYS A 119 1.09 26.58 -8.90
CA LYS A 119 2.54 26.45 -8.73
C LYS A 119 2.93 25.75 -7.42
N ARG A 120 2.07 25.77 -6.40
CA ARG A 120 2.32 25.03 -5.15
C ARG A 120 2.55 23.54 -5.41
N MET A 121 1.89 22.94 -6.40
CA MET A 121 2.06 21.55 -6.80
C MET A 121 3.42 21.25 -7.48
N ALA A 122 4.24 22.27 -7.72
CA ALA A 122 5.62 22.12 -8.19
C ALA A 122 6.65 22.23 -7.06
N ARG A 123 6.20 22.42 -5.82
CA ARG A 123 7.06 22.49 -4.64
C ARG A 123 7.52 21.10 -4.27
N VAL A 124 8.80 20.95 -4.01
CA VAL A 124 9.42 19.68 -3.61
C VAL A 124 10.47 19.92 -2.54
N PRO A 125 10.79 18.96 -1.69
CA PRO A 125 11.99 19.02 -0.85
C PRO A 125 13.23 19.16 -1.74
N GLU A 126 14.19 19.95 -1.32
CA GLU A 126 15.44 20.15 -2.07
C GLU A 126 16.19 18.83 -2.28
N GLY A 127 16.60 18.56 -3.52
CA GLY A 127 17.24 17.32 -3.91
C GLY A 127 16.28 16.20 -4.33
N ALA A 128 14.97 16.45 -4.34
CA ALA A 128 13.98 15.44 -4.75
C ALA A 128 13.92 15.26 -6.27
N ASP A 129 13.59 14.03 -6.69
CA ASP A 129 13.20 13.68 -8.06
C ASP A 129 11.67 13.69 -8.22
N LEU A 130 11.20 13.68 -9.46
CA LEU A 130 9.77 13.63 -9.79
C LEU A 130 9.32 12.23 -10.17
N ILE A 131 8.14 11.84 -9.67
CA ILE A 131 7.38 10.68 -10.16
C ILE A 131 6.42 11.16 -11.23
N GLU A 132 6.49 10.57 -12.42
CA GLU A 132 5.63 10.96 -13.55
C GLU A 132 4.15 10.72 -13.20
N ASN A 133 3.30 11.67 -13.58
CA ASN A 133 1.87 11.53 -13.45
C ASN A 133 1.18 12.02 -14.74
N ARG A 134 0.68 11.09 -15.52
CA ARG A 134 -0.02 11.37 -16.79
C ARG A 134 -1.48 11.76 -16.60
N MET A 135 -2.04 11.55 -15.41
CA MET A 135 -3.48 11.73 -15.17
C MET A 135 -3.85 13.19 -14.90
N SER A 136 -3.05 13.91 -14.11
CA SER A 136 -3.37 15.30 -13.71
C SER A 136 -2.26 16.30 -14.00
N GLY A 137 -1.14 15.87 -14.55
CA GLY A 137 0.02 16.73 -14.82
C GLY A 137 0.83 17.10 -13.57
N ALA A 138 0.25 17.11 -12.37
CA ALA A 138 0.98 17.36 -11.14
C ALA A 138 1.80 16.11 -10.77
N PRO A 139 3.16 16.20 -10.75
CA PRO A 139 3.98 15.03 -10.47
C PRO A 139 3.88 14.60 -9.02
N GLY A 140 4.15 13.32 -8.74
CA GLY A 140 4.56 12.86 -7.43
C GLY A 140 6.04 13.18 -7.20
N ILE A 141 6.54 12.89 -6.00
CA ILE A 141 7.88 13.28 -5.56
C ILE A 141 8.58 12.06 -4.98
N ARG A 142 9.85 11.89 -5.30
CA ARG A 142 10.73 10.89 -4.68
C ARG A 142 11.92 11.60 -4.05
N ILE A 143 12.16 11.30 -2.77
CA ILE A 143 13.37 11.75 -2.09
C ILE A 143 13.85 10.65 -1.14
N GLU A 144 15.13 10.29 -1.21
CA GLU A 144 15.68 9.14 -0.49
C GLU A 144 14.82 7.87 -0.71
N ASN A 145 14.31 7.26 0.37
CA ASN A 145 13.39 6.12 0.32
C ASN A 145 11.90 6.52 0.47
N ILE A 146 11.57 7.80 0.30
CA ILE A 146 10.21 8.35 0.46
C ILE A 146 9.60 8.65 -0.91
N PHE A 147 8.36 8.19 -1.11
CA PHE A 147 7.54 8.37 -2.32
C PHE A 147 6.26 9.12 -1.94
N ILE A 148 6.19 10.39 -2.31
CA ILE A 148 5.11 11.29 -1.94
C ILE A 148 4.10 11.34 -3.09
N MET A 149 2.88 10.88 -2.84
CA MET A 149 1.86 10.72 -3.86
C MET A 149 0.57 11.47 -3.51
N ALA A 150 -0.26 11.70 -4.52
CA ALA A 150 -1.56 12.33 -4.34
C ALA A 150 -2.50 11.49 -3.46
N GLY A 151 -3.48 12.14 -2.81
CA GLY A 151 -4.55 11.45 -2.08
C GLY A 151 -5.63 10.86 -2.99
N VAL A 152 -5.78 11.38 -4.21
CA VAL A 152 -6.83 10.96 -5.17
C VAL A 152 -6.46 9.60 -5.80
N PRO A 153 -7.27 8.54 -5.64
CA PRO A 153 -6.87 7.17 -5.95
C PRO A 153 -6.43 6.93 -7.41
N HIS A 154 -7.15 7.49 -8.39
CA HIS A 154 -6.78 7.31 -9.80
C HIS A 154 -5.48 8.06 -10.18
N ILE A 155 -5.15 9.14 -9.47
CA ILE A 155 -3.89 9.87 -9.64
C ILE A 155 -2.74 9.06 -9.03
N THR A 156 -2.96 8.52 -7.82
CA THR A 156 -2.01 7.61 -7.17
C THR A 156 -1.71 6.39 -8.03
N ALA A 157 -2.74 5.79 -8.67
CA ALA A 157 -2.54 4.69 -9.62
C ALA A 157 -1.56 5.05 -10.74
N GLY A 158 -1.74 6.20 -11.38
CA GLY A 158 -0.85 6.67 -12.43
C GLY A 158 0.60 6.91 -11.96
N MET A 159 0.79 7.34 -10.71
CA MET A 159 2.11 7.49 -10.09
C MET A 159 2.76 6.13 -9.79
N LEU A 160 1.98 5.15 -9.31
CA LEU A 160 2.44 3.78 -9.09
C LEU A 160 2.86 3.10 -10.39
N ASP A 161 2.10 3.30 -11.46
CA ASP A 161 2.44 2.78 -12.79
C ASP A 161 3.81 3.27 -13.25
N ALA A 162 4.12 4.55 -13.01
CA ALA A 162 5.43 5.13 -13.34
C ALA A 162 6.59 4.57 -12.50
N LEU A 163 6.30 4.03 -11.32
CA LEU A 163 7.28 3.39 -10.44
C LEU A 163 7.46 1.89 -10.71
N THR A 164 6.59 1.27 -11.52
CA THR A 164 6.65 -0.17 -11.80
C THR A 164 7.99 -0.57 -12.41
N GLY A 165 8.65 -1.54 -11.78
CA GLY A 165 9.97 -2.04 -12.20
C GLY A 165 11.16 -1.10 -11.89
N THR A 166 10.93 -0.02 -11.13
CA THR A 166 12.01 0.91 -10.72
C THR A 166 12.51 0.66 -9.30
N LEU A 167 11.78 -0.11 -8.51
CA LEU A 167 12.14 -0.46 -7.14
C LEU A 167 12.77 -1.85 -7.08
N GLU A 168 13.70 -2.01 -6.16
CA GLU A 168 14.19 -3.34 -5.81
C GLU A 168 13.10 -4.06 -4.98
N GLY A 169 12.84 -5.32 -5.33
CA GLY A 169 11.85 -6.16 -4.67
C GLY A 169 12.30 -7.61 -4.56
N GLY A 170 11.52 -8.38 -3.85
CA GLY A 170 11.71 -9.83 -3.70
C GLY A 170 10.76 -10.63 -4.59
N LEU A 171 10.44 -11.83 -4.14
CA LEU A 171 9.42 -12.65 -4.78
C LEU A 171 8.02 -12.19 -4.34
N PRO A 172 7.07 -12.02 -5.27
CA PRO A 172 5.68 -11.75 -4.92
C PRO A 172 5.10 -12.82 -4.01
N VAL A 173 4.26 -12.41 -3.06
CA VAL A 173 3.51 -13.37 -2.23
C VAL A 173 2.29 -13.83 -3.02
N LEU A 174 2.25 -15.12 -3.29
CA LEU A 174 1.11 -15.79 -3.93
C LEU A 174 0.07 -16.15 -2.87
N SER A 175 -1.20 -16.12 -3.26
CA SER A 175 -2.31 -16.53 -2.40
C SER A 175 -3.13 -17.62 -3.08
N ARG A 176 -3.59 -18.59 -2.27
CA ARG A 176 -4.57 -19.59 -2.64
C ARG A 176 -5.70 -19.56 -1.63
N THR A 177 -6.92 -19.60 -2.07
CA THR A 177 -8.10 -19.53 -1.18
C THR A 177 -8.91 -20.80 -1.29
N ILE A 178 -9.31 -21.36 -0.17
CA ILE A 178 -10.34 -22.38 -0.07
C ILE A 178 -11.40 -21.94 0.93
N GLY A 179 -12.65 -22.31 0.71
CA GLY A 179 -13.77 -21.99 1.60
C GLY A 179 -14.37 -23.24 2.22
N CYS A 180 -14.90 -23.09 3.44
CA CYS A 180 -15.64 -24.16 4.10
C CYS A 180 -16.78 -23.59 4.95
N TRP A 181 -17.91 -24.31 5.01
CA TRP A 181 -19.02 -24.00 5.91
C TRP A 181 -18.73 -24.57 7.31
N VAL A 182 -17.85 -23.91 8.05
CA VAL A 182 -17.42 -24.30 9.40
C VAL A 182 -17.12 -23.04 10.20
N ALA A 183 -17.38 -23.06 11.49
CA ALA A 183 -16.90 -21.97 12.36
C ALA A 183 -15.38 -22.07 12.50
N GLU A 184 -14.67 -20.94 12.33
CA GLU A 184 -13.19 -20.94 12.39
C GLU A 184 -12.65 -21.48 13.71
N SER A 185 -13.40 -21.33 14.81
CA SER A 185 -13.03 -21.87 16.13
C SER A 185 -12.96 -23.39 16.17
N GLU A 186 -13.72 -24.08 15.34
CA GLU A 186 -13.74 -25.54 15.27
C GLU A 186 -12.51 -26.12 14.57
N VAL A 187 -11.88 -25.32 13.70
CA VAL A 187 -10.72 -25.72 12.90
C VAL A 187 -9.42 -24.97 13.27
N ALA A 188 -9.46 -24.14 14.30
CA ALA A 188 -8.32 -23.30 14.69
C ALA A 188 -7.03 -24.10 14.97
N GLU A 189 -7.13 -25.23 15.69
CA GLU A 189 -5.98 -26.09 15.98
C GLU A 189 -5.47 -26.81 14.73
N LEU A 190 -6.36 -27.20 13.83
CA LEU A 190 -5.99 -27.79 12.54
C LEU A 190 -5.23 -26.76 11.69
N LEU A 191 -5.72 -25.53 11.57
CA LEU A 191 -5.04 -24.45 10.81
C LEU A 191 -3.64 -24.22 11.36
N ARG A 192 -3.50 -24.14 12.69
CA ARG A 192 -2.20 -23.97 13.36
C ARG A 192 -1.25 -25.14 13.08
N ALA A 193 -1.75 -26.37 13.12
CA ALA A 193 -0.94 -27.55 12.88
C ALA A 193 -0.45 -27.63 11.43
N VAL A 194 -1.31 -27.35 10.47
CA VAL A 194 -0.96 -27.33 9.05
C VAL A 194 0.02 -26.20 8.75
N GLU A 195 -0.21 -24.98 9.25
CA GLU A 195 0.73 -23.86 9.06
C GLU A 195 2.12 -24.20 9.60
N LYS A 196 2.19 -24.81 10.80
CA LYS A 196 3.46 -25.22 11.42
C LYS A 196 4.18 -26.31 10.63
N ALA A 197 3.45 -27.21 9.96
CA ALA A 197 4.01 -28.27 9.14
C ALA A 197 4.60 -27.74 7.81
N HIS A 198 4.06 -26.63 7.31
CA HIS A 198 4.47 -26.03 6.04
C HIS A 198 5.32 -24.76 6.25
N VAL A 199 6.62 -24.93 6.51
CA VAL A 199 7.54 -23.81 6.74
C VAL A 199 7.61 -22.90 5.51
N GLY A 200 7.42 -21.59 5.72
CA GLY A 200 7.40 -20.58 4.64
C GLY A 200 6.00 -20.29 4.09
N VAL A 201 4.98 -20.87 4.69
CA VAL A 201 3.56 -20.61 4.40
C VAL A 201 2.92 -19.87 5.58
N ALA A 202 1.95 -19.01 5.30
CA ALA A 202 1.07 -18.40 6.28
C ALA A 202 -0.39 -18.67 5.90
N ILE A 203 -1.24 -19.01 6.90
CA ILE A 203 -2.66 -19.28 6.71
C ILE A 203 -3.47 -18.20 7.43
N GLY A 204 -4.25 -17.41 6.67
CA GLY A 204 -5.23 -16.49 7.22
C GLY A 204 -6.63 -17.08 7.21
N SER A 205 -7.41 -16.87 8.28
CA SER A 205 -8.83 -17.25 8.36
C SER A 205 -9.71 -16.01 8.27
N TYR A 206 -10.74 -16.06 7.44
CA TYR A 206 -11.67 -14.97 7.15
C TYR A 206 -13.10 -15.46 7.30
N PRO A 207 -13.67 -15.34 8.51
CA PRO A 207 -15.03 -15.81 8.77
C PRO A 207 -16.05 -14.95 8.04
N PHE A 208 -17.15 -15.60 7.65
CA PHE A 208 -18.30 -14.93 7.07
C PHE A 208 -19.61 -15.56 7.57
N PHE A 209 -20.69 -14.81 7.41
CA PHE A 209 -22.04 -15.30 7.66
C PHE A 209 -22.88 -15.01 6.41
N ARG A 210 -23.33 -16.07 5.73
CA ARG A 210 -24.15 -15.99 4.52
C ARG A 210 -25.26 -17.01 4.59
N GLU A 211 -26.45 -16.66 4.11
CA GLU A 211 -27.60 -17.58 4.02
C GLU A 211 -27.94 -18.25 5.34
N GLY A 212 -27.80 -17.56 6.48
CA GLY A 212 -28.04 -18.11 7.81
C GLY A 212 -27.00 -19.13 8.30
N ARG A 213 -25.87 -19.25 7.63
CA ARG A 213 -24.79 -20.19 7.93
C ARG A 213 -23.47 -19.47 8.20
N VAL A 214 -22.71 -20.02 9.14
CA VAL A 214 -21.32 -19.60 9.39
C VAL A 214 -20.39 -20.36 8.44
N GLY A 215 -19.41 -19.66 7.90
CA GLY A 215 -18.33 -20.24 7.12
C GLY A 215 -17.05 -19.44 7.28
N ALA A 216 -15.96 -19.95 6.73
CA ALA A 216 -14.68 -19.24 6.67
C ALA A 216 -13.98 -19.51 5.34
N ASN A 217 -13.30 -18.50 4.83
CA ASN A 217 -12.32 -18.63 3.77
C ASN A 217 -10.93 -18.70 4.39
N PHE A 218 -10.17 -19.72 3.99
CA PHE A 218 -8.78 -19.88 4.40
C PHE A 218 -7.87 -19.47 3.25
N VAL A 219 -6.98 -18.50 3.52
CA VAL A 219 -6.07 -17.94 2.53
C VAL A 219 -4.65 -18.38 2.86
N VAL A 220 -4.14 -19.28 2.06
CA VAL A 220 -2.77 -19.78 2.13
C VAL A 220 -1.86 -18.86 1.34
N ARG A 221 -0.81 -18.33 1.96
CA ARG A 221 0.15 -17.40 1.36
C ARG A 221 1.56 -17.94 1.41
N ALA A 222 2.27 -17.90 0.28
CA ALA A 222 3.68 -18.25 0.18
C ALA A 222 4.33 -17.50 -0.98
N THR A 223 5.66 -17.43 -0.99
CA THR A 223 6.43 -16.92 -2.15
C THR A 223 6.73 -18.01 -3.17
N ASP A 224 6.48 -19.26 -2.85
CA ASP A 224 6.63 -20.43 -3.72
C ASP A 224 5.28 -21.07 -3.98
N ALA A 225 4.94 -21.22 -5.26
CA ALA A 225 3.65 -21.77 -5.68
C ALA A 225 3.50 -23.23 -5.25
N ALA A 226 4.55 -24.05 -5.34
CA ALA A 226 4.49 -25.47 -4.98
C ALA A 226 4.28 -25.64 -3.46
N LEU A 227 4.86 -24.78 -2.62
CA LEU A 227 4.60 -24.78 -1.19
C LEU A 227 3.16 -24.38 -0.87
N ALA A 228 2.62 -23.36 -1.56
CA ALA A 228 1.24 -22.95 -1.38
C ALA A 228 0.27 -24.06 -1.77
N ASP A 229 0.48 -24.68 -2.93
CA ASP A 229 -0.36 -25.73 -3.47
C ASP A 229 -0.31 -27.01 -2.60
N ALA A 230 0.88 -27.38 -2.09
CA ALA A 230 1.03 -28.50 -1.15
C ALA A 230 0.29 -28.25 0.18
N CYS A 231 0.41 -27.03 0.72
CA CYS A 231 -0.31 -26.66 1.94
C CYS A 231 -1.84 -26.66 1.75
N VAL A 232 -2.32 -26.17 0.60
CA VAL A 232 -3.76 -26.22 0.26
C VAL A 232 -4.25 -27.67 0.15
N ALA A 233 -3.49 -28.54 -0.47
CA ALA A 233 -3.86 -29.96 -0.60
C ALA A 233 -3.95 -30.65 0.77
N ASP A 234 -2.97 -30.43 1.64
CA ASP A 234 -2.96 -30.97 3.01
C ASP A 234 -4.13 -30.39 3.85
N LEU A 235 -4.31 -29.06 3.82
CA LEU A 235 -5.41 -28.40 4.54
C LEU A 235 -6.78 -28.92 4.06
N THR A 236 -6.97 -29.08 2.75
CA THR A 236 -8.19 -29.62 2.16
C THR A 236 -8.46 -31.03 2.67
N ALA A 237 -7.47 -31.93 2.59
CA ALA A 237 -7.62 -33.31 3.05
C ALA A 237 -7.97 -33.41 4.53
N GLN A 238 -7.35 -32.58 5.38
CA GLN A 238 -7.64 -32.57 6.81
C GLN A 238 -9.00 -31.99 7.16
N LEU A 239 -9.48 -30.95 6.43
CA LEU A 239 -10.84 -30.42 6.59
C LEU A 239 -11.89 -31.44 6.16
N GLU A 240 -11.68 -32.12 5.03
CA GLU A 240 -12.57 -33.18 4.53
C GLU A 240 -12.64 -34.38 5.49
N ALA A 241 -11.51 -34.74 6.11
CA ALA A 241 -11.47 -35.78 7.13
C ALA A 241 -12.28 -35.45 8.38
N GLN A 242 -12.50 -34.15 8.66
CA GLN A 242 -13.40 -33.65 9.72
C GLN A 242 -14.86 -33.51 9.23
N GLY A 243 -15.17 -33.93 8.01
CA GLY A 243 -16.52 -33.87 7.44
C GLY A 243 -16.88 -32.52 6.83
N CYS A 244 -15.91 -31.59 6.64
CA CYS A 244 -16.13 -30.34 5.97
C CYS A 244 -16.21 -30.52 4.46
N VAL A 245 -17.11 -29.78 3.81
CA VAL A 245 -17.14 -29.69 2.34
C VAL A 245 -16.30 -28.47 1.94
N VAL A 246 -15.16 -28.72 1.32
CA VAL A 246 -14.25 -27.67 0.88
C VAL A 246 -14.63 -27.17 -0.50
N VAL A 247 -14.65 -25.85 -0.66
CA VAL A 247 -14.92 -25.16 -1.93
C VAL A 247 -13.63 -24.48 -2.40
N ALA A 248 -13.17 -24.83 -3.60
CA ALA A 248 -12.04 -24.20 -4.22
C ALA A 248 -12.34 -22.71 -4.51
N GLU A 249 -11.30 -21.87 -4.45
CA GLU A 249 -11.37 -20.42 -4.68
C GLU A 249 -12.24 -19.64 -3.65
N GLY A 250 -12.74 -20.33 -2.62
CA GLY A 250 -13.50 -19.70 -1.53
C GLY A 250 -15.02 -19.69 -1.77
N ILE A 251 -15.77 -19.15 -0.80
CA ILE A 251 -17.23 -19.02 -0.79
C ILE A 251 -17.62 -17.55 -0.80
#